data_6336c5f89fd6d7cde2ae59f06c667317
#
_entry.id   6336c5f89fd6d7cde2ae59f06c667317
#
_cell.length_a   1.000
_cell.length_b   1.000
_cell.length_c   1.000
_cell.angle_alpha   90.00
_cell.angle_beta   90.00
_cell.angle_gamma   90.00
#
_symmetry.space_group_name_H-M   'P 1'
#
loop_
_entity.id
_entity.type
_entity.pdbx_description
1 polymer ?
#
loop_
_entity_poly.entity_id
_entity_poly.type
_entity_poly.pdbx_seq_one_letter_code
_entity_poly.pdbx_strand_id
1 'polypeptide(L)'
;DWSSDVCSSDLDRGVLPYTHPSIQKLNTFVVAAQETDSTKVFLDGSITCGYLNVLPPILLVDRARLVSATNNQTKWFALNRVCESQVRALISATIMPDGSIVGERNTVYSGQFAGRHRKRMNAAKDSTAFITDLETEDDFKILQYQQDSKEDFNSQIREKISFTKQASATDEYIYINPMVFKHISTNPYMQ
;
A
#
# COMPACT_ATOMS: atom_id res chain seq x y z
N ASP A 1 -0.24 14.65 26.66
CA ASP A 1 -1.33 15.47 26.09
C ASP A 1 -1.52 15.14 24.64
N TRP A 2 -2.71 14.66 24.30
CA TRP A 2 -2.85 13.51 23.42
C TRP A 2 -3.48 13.77 22.08
N SER A 3 -3.86 14.97 21.69
CA SER A 3 -4.42 15.13 20.35
C SER A 3 -4.09 16.47 19.73
N SER A 4 -3.53 16.38 18.58
CA SER A 4 -3.51 17.47 17.61
C SER A 4 -4.24 16.98 16.37
N ASP A 5 -5.15 17.76 15.85
CA ASP A 5 -5.79 17.46 14.58
C ASP A 5 -4.94 18.04 13.45
N VAL A 6 -4.78 17.26 12.40
CA VAL A 6 -4.15 17.74 11.17
C VAL A 6 -5.23 17.92 10.14
N CYS A 7 -5.55 19.16 9.85
CA CYS A 7 -6.51 19.52 8.83
C CYS A 7 -5.80 19.74 7.49
N SER A 8 -6.29 19.13 6.43
CA SER A 8 -5.74 19.30 5.09
C SER A 8 -6.83 19.50 4.04
N SER A 9 -6.44 19.98 2.88
CA SER A 9 -7.17 19.76 1.64
C SER A 9 -6.69 18.45 1.04
N ASP A 10 -7.58 17.65 0.49
CA ASP A 10 -7.19 16.49 -0.28
C ASP A 10 -6.50 16.90 -1.59
N LEU A 11 -5.87 15.94 -2.28
CA LEU A 11 -5.15 16.20 -3.53
C LEU A 11 -6.05 16.77 -4.63
N ASP A 12 -7.34 16.45 -4.62
CA ASP A 12 -8.30 16.88 -5.65
C ASP A 12 -8.64 18.37 -5.57
N ARG A 13 -8.45 19.01 -4.42
CA ARG A 13 -8.76 20.44 -4.21
C ARG A 13 -7.57 21.38 -4.36
N GLY A 14 -6.40 20.85 -4.68
CA GLY A 14 -5.20 21.61 -4.94
C GLY A 14 -4.48 22.11 -3.67
N VAL A 15 -3.51 22.99 -3.85
CA VAL A 15 -2.56 23.41 -2.82
C VAL A 15 -3.15 24.47 -1.91
N LEU A 16 -3.02 24.28 -0.59
CA LEU A 16 -3.41 25.28 0.40
C LEU A 16 -2.48 26.50 0.36
N PRO A 17 -3.00 27.74 0.24
CA PRO A 17 -2.17 28.94 0.30
C PRO A 17 -1.67 29.19 1.73
N TYR A 18 -0.38 29.59 1.85
CA TYR A 18 0.20 29.91 3.15
C TYR A 18 -0.39 31.17 3.81
N THR A 19 -0.80 32.12 2.99
CA THR A 19 -1.18 33.47 3.42
C THR A 19 -2.61 33.60 3.88
N HIS A 20 -3.50 32.74 3.40
CA HIS A 20 -4.94 32.80 3.73
C HIS A 20 -5.47 31.40 3.99
N PRO A 21 -5.20 30.82 5.17
CA PRO A 21 -5.78 29.54 5.53
C PRO A 21 -7.30 29.72 5.72
N SER A 22 -8.07 29.24 4.75
CA SER A 22 -9.52 29.22 4.86
C SER A 22 -9.97 27.84 5.32
N ILE A 23 -10.77 27.78 6.37
CA ILE A 23 -11.34 26.53 6.87
C ILE A 23 -12.22 25.87 5.79
N GLN A 24 -12.79 26.65 4.88
CA GLN A 24 -13.58 26.13 3.76
C GLN A 24 -12.76 25.32 2.74
N LYS A 25 -11.43 25.49 2.74
CA LYS A 25 -10.51 24.73 1.89
C LYS A 25 -9.98 23.46 2.57
N LEU A 26 -10.25 23.32 3.85
CA LEU A 26 -9.90 22.13 4.64
C LEU A 26 -11.10 21.19 4.62
N ASN A 27 -11.03 20.10 3.92
CA ASN A 27 -12.13 19.16 3.75
C ASN A 27 -11.93 17.81 4.43
N THR A 28 -10.77 17.61 5.02
CA THR A 28 -10.43 16.36 5.70
C THR A 28 -9.52 16.62 6.89
N PHE A 29 -9.49 15.68 7.82
CA PHE A 29 -8.60 15.72 8.97
C PHE A 29 -8.11 14.33 9.32
N VAL A 30 -6.94 14.27 9.94
CA VAL A 30 -6.38 13.06 10.58
C VAL A 30 -5.95 13.42 11.99
N VAL A 31 -5.98 12.45 12.87
CA VAL A 31 -5.53 12.64 14.26
C VAL A 31 -4.02 12.43 14.33
N ALA A 32 -3.32 13.36 14.98
CA ALA A 32 -1.90 13.22 15.30
C ALA A 32 -1.73 13.09 16.80
N ALA A 33 -1.16 12.00 17.27
CA ALA A 33 -0.74 11.81 18.64
C ALA A 33 0.76 12.08 18.77
N GLN A 34 1.16 12.79 19.83
CA GLN A 34 2.56 13.03 20.10
C GLN A 34 3.12 11.90 20.97
N GLU A 35 4.05 11.14 20.42
CA GLU A 35 4.69 10.02 21.12
C GLU A 35 5.89 10.49 21.94
N THR A 36 6.70 11.39 21.37
CA THR A 36 7.84 12.03 22.02
C THR A 36 7.87 13.51 21.64
N ASP A 37 8.77 14.30 22.22
CA ASP A 37 8.91 15.73 21.89
C ASP A 37 9.14 15.99 20.39
N SER A 38 9.68 15.02 19.66
CA SER A 38 10.00 15.14 18.24
C SER A 38 9.20 14.20 17.33
N THR A 39 8.55 13.17 17.87
CA THR A 39 7.89 12.12 17.11
C THR A 39 6.37 12.23 17.20
N LYS A 40 5.71 12.27 16.06
CA LYS A 40 4.26 12.22 15.93
C LYS A 40 3.81 10.96 15.24
N VAL A 41 2.71 10.41 15.69
CA VAL A 41 2.02 9.25 15.12
C VAL A 41 0.70 9.72 14.55
N PHE A 42 0.40 9.33 13.33
CA PHE A 42 -0.83 9.72 12.62
C PHE A 42 -1.79 8.55 12.54
N LEU A 43 -3.07 8.86 12.74
CA LEU A 43 -4.17 7.91 12.78
C LEU A 43 -5.29 8.39 11.87
N ASP A 44 -5.75 7.53 10.99
CA ASP A 44 -6.96 7.74 10.20
C ASP A 44 -7.97 6.64 10.53
N GLY A 45 -9.01 6.99 11.29
CA GLY A 45 -10.08 6.07 11.68
C GLY A 45 -11.02 5.68 10.56
N SER A 46 -10.92 6.30 9.39
CA SER A 46 -11.75 5.98 8.21
C SER A 46 -11.23 4.75 7.44
N ILE A 47 -10.00 4.32 7.71
CA ILE A 47 -9.35 3.23 6.97
C ILE A 47 -9.65 1.89 7.62
N THR A 48 -10.30 1.00 6.89
CA THR A 48 -10.39 -0.42 7.27
C THR A 48 -9.03 -1.10 7.10
N CYS A 49 -8.57 -1.87 8.08
CA CYS A 49 -7.24 -2.51 8.11
C CYS A 49 -6.08 -1.50 8.09
N GLY A 50 -6.32 -0.27 8.55
CA GLY A 50 -5.29 0.74 8.74
C GLY A 50 -4.49 0.51 10.03
N TYR A 51 -3.35 1.19 10.12
CA TYR A 51 -2.52 1.23 11.32
C TYR A 51 -1.74 2.56 11.39
N LEU A 52 -0.96 2.70 12.43
CA LEU A 52 -0.20 3.92 12.71
C LEU A 52 0.63 4.38 11.50
N ASN A 53 0.57 5.66 11.21
CA ASN A 53 1.31 6.32 10.13
C ASN A 53 0.95 5.87 8.70
N VAL A 54 -0.10 5.08 8.51
CA VAL A 54 -0.57 4.71 7.18
C VAL A 54 -1.80 5.53 6.84
N LEU A 55 -1.63 6.46 5.92
CA LEU A 55 -2.68 7.35 5.43
C LEU A 55 -3.06 6.97 3.99
N PRO A 56 -4.32 7.16 3.58
CA PRO A 56 -4.71 6.96 2.19
C PRO A 56 -3.94 7.91 1.25
N PRO A 57 -3.71 7.53 -0.01
CA PRO A 57 -2.95 8.35 -0.97
C PRO A 57 -3.47 9.77 -1.10
N ILE A 58 -4.79 9.95 -1.06
CA ILE A 58 -5.45 11.26 -1.17
C ILE A 58 -5.06 12.24 -0.05
N LEU A 59 -4.62 11.73 1.11
CA LEU A 59 -4.17 12.54 2.25
C LEU A 59 -2.66 12.80 2.27
N LEU A 60 -1.89 12.25 1.33
CA LEU A 60 -0.44 12.44 1.27
C LEU A 60 -0.08 13.78 0.64
N VAL A 61 -0.56 14.85 1.23
CA VAL A 61 -0.31 16.22 0.78
C VAL A 61 0.99 16.78 1.34
N ASP A 62 1.59 17.71 0.63
CA ASP A 62 2.79 18.43 1.07
C ASP A 62 2.48 19.51 2.12
N ARG A 63 1.21 19.91 2.24
CA ARG A 63 0.75 20.97 3.15
C ARG A 63 -0.51 20.59 3.89
N ALA A 64 -0.37 20.38 5.17
CA ALA A 64 -1.47 20.21 6.11
C ALA A 64 -1.30 21.15 7.29
N ARG A 65 -2.36 21.51 7.95
CA ARG A 65 -2.33 22.38 9.13
C ARG A 65 -2.46 21.54 10.39
N LEU A 66 -1.39 21.45 11.15
CA LEU A 66 -1.43 20.87 12.48
C LEU A 66 -2.05 21.88 13.45
N VAL A 67 -3.09 21.48 14.14
CA VAL A 67 -3.78 22.28 15.15
C VAL A 67 -3.65 21.54 16.48
N SER A 68 -3.05 22.21 17.47
CA SER A 68 -2.94 21.63 18.82
C SER A 68 -4.21 21.93 19.61
N ALA A 69 -4.80 20.89 20.19
CA ALA A 69 -5.97 21.03 21.05
C ALA A 69 -5.66 21.76 22.38
N THR A 70 -4.40 21.76 22.83
CA THR A 70 -4.00 22.20 24.16
C THR A 70 -3.59 23.66 24.22
N ASN A 71 -2.95 24.20 23.19
CA ASN A 71 -2.30 25.52 23.25
C ASN A 71 -2.63 26.45 22.09
N ASN A 72 -3.64 26.12 21.29
CA ASN A 72 -4.04 26.89 20.10
C ASN A 72 -2.90 27.18 19.10
N GLN A 73 -1.80 26.47 19.22
CA GLN A 73 -0.69 26.61 18.28
C GLN A 73 -1.01 25.85 16.99
N THR A 74 -0.68 26.48 15.89
CA THR A 74 -0.84 25.87 14.58
C THR A 74 0.48 25.87 13.84
N LYS A 75 0.76 24.79 13.13
CA LYS A 75 2.00 24.60 12.37
C LYS A 75 1.73 23.95 11.03
N TRP A 76 2.48 24.33 10.00
CA TRP A 76 2.45 23.60 8.75
C TRP A 76 3.19 22.28 8.87
N PHE A 77 2.62 21.25 8.28
CA PHE A 77 3.15 19.90 8.30
C PHE A 77 3.00 19.24 6.93
N ALA A 78 3.95 18.38 6.56
CA ALA A 78 3.91 17.60 5.33
C ALA A 78 3.48 16.16 5.64
N LEU A 79 2.34 15.74 5.11
CA LEU A 79 1.82 14.38 5.28
C LEU A 79 2.39 13.39 4.26
N ASN A 80 2.94 13.87 3.15
CA ASN A 80 3.50 13.03 2.08
C ASN A 80 4.75 12.24 2.49
N ARG A 81 5.30 12.50 3.67
CA ARG A 81 6.48 11.82 4.22
C ARG A 81 6.20 10.97 5.46
N VAL A 82 4.93 10.83 5.83
CA VAL A 82 4.54 10.15 7.06
C VAL A 82 4.74 8.64 6.98
N CYS A 83 4.58 8.06 5.79
CA CYS A 83 4.68 6.62 5.58
C CYS A 83 5.43 6.30 4.29
N GLU A 84 6.40 5.43 4.40
CA GLU A 84 7.00 4.78 3.25
C GLU A 84 6.20 3.52 2.91
N SER A 85 5.67 3.49 1.69
CA SER A 85 4.91 2.35 1.18
C SER A 85 5.69 1.67 0.08
N GLN A 86 5.94 0.39 0.23
CA GLN A 86 6.81 -0.35 -0.68
C GLN A 86 6.29 -1.76 -0.94
N VAL A 87 6.50 -2.22 -2.17
CA VAL A 87 6.39 -3.63 -2.55
C VAL A 87 7.76 -4.10 -3.03
N ARG A 88 8.26 -5.17 -2.44
CA ARG A 88 9.48 -5.84 -2.89
C ARG A 88 9.13 -7.26 -3.26
N ALA A 89 9.38 -7.66 -4.50
CA ALA A 89 9.19 -9.03 -4.95
C ALA A 89 10.53 -9.61 -5.41
N LEU A 90 10.84 -10.79 -4.90
CA LEU A 90 11.95 -11.61 -5.36
C LEU A 90 11.37 -12.86 -6.01
N ILE A 91 11.75 -13.10 -7.27
CA ILE A 91 11.25 -14.21 -8.05
C ILE A 91 12.45 -15.07 -8.44
N SER A 92 12.34 -16.36 -8.17
CA SER A 92 13.29 -17.38 -8.63
C SER A 92 12.51 -18.43 -9.43
N ALA A 93 12.82 -18.60 -10.69
CA ALA A 93 12.10 -19.50 -11.57
C ALA A 93 13.03 -20.25 -12.51
N THR A 94 12.61 -21.45 -12.89
CA THR A 94 13.28 -22.31 -13.86
C THR A 94 12.35 -22.53 -15.05
N ILE A 95 12.91 -22.44 -16.25
CA ILE A 95 12.23 -22.75 -17.48
C ILE A 95 12.43 -24.22 -17.78
N MET A 96 11.36 -24.93 -17.96
CA MET A 96 11.34 -26.34 -18.27
C MET A 96 11.39 -26.55 -19.79
N PRO A 97 11.85 -27.73 -20.27
CA PRO A 97 11.93 -28.01 -21.71
C PRO A 97 10.59 -27.97 -22.45
N ASP A 98 9.49 -28.16 -21.74
CA ASP A 98 8.12 -28.07 -22.28
C ASP A 98 7.58 -26.62 -22.37
N GLY A 99 8.41 -25.62 -22.08
CA GLY A 99 8.05 -24.22 -22.04
C GLY A 99 7.32 -23.79 -20.79
N SER A 100 7.13 -24.67 -19.80
CA SER A 100 6.59 -24.25 -18.52
C SER A 100 7.64 -23.53 -17.69
N ILE A 101 7.20 -22.55 -16.89
CA ILE A 101 8.01 -21.80 -15.93
C ILE A 101 7.55 -22.22 -14.54
N VAL A 102 8.43 -22.78 -13.74
CA VAL A 102 8.14 -23.19 -12.37
C VAL A 102 9.02 -22.40 -11.43
N GLY A 103 8.47 -21.82 -10.39
CA GLY A 103 9.26 -20.98 -9.51
C GLY A 103 8.59 -20.60 -8.21
N GLU A 104 9.29 -19.75 -7.46
CA GLU A 104 8.83 -19.14 -6.23
C GLU A 104 8.88 -17.62 -6.33
N ARG A 105 7.87 -16.96 -5.78
CA ARG A 105 7.80 -15.52 -5.57
C ARG A 105 7.71 -15.23 -4.08
N ASN A 106 8.63 -14.44 -3.57
CA ASN A 106 8.60 -13.92 -2.21
C ASN A 106 8.33 -12.42 -2.29
N THR A 107 7.18 -11.99 -1.77
CA THR A 107 6.76 -10.59 -1.80
C THR A 107 6.65 -10.02 -0.39
N VAL A 108 7.18 -8.82 -0.20
CA VAL A 108 7.04 -8.06 1.04
C VAL A 108 6.28 -6.78 0.73
N TYR A 109 5.15 -6.60 1.40
CA TYR A 109 4.32 -5.42 1.32
C TYR A 109 4.49 -4.59 2.59
N SER A 110 4.66 -3.28 2.46
CA SER A 110 4.70 -2.35 3.59
C SER A 110 3.80 -1.13 3.35
N GLY A 111 3.47 -0.44 4.43
CA GLY A 111 2.66 0.78 4.39
C GLY A 111 1.29 0.54 3.76
N GLN A 112 0.90 1.40 2.84
CA GLN A 112 -0.40 1.35 2.16
C GLN A 112 -0.59 0.05 1.35
N PHE A 113 0.48 -0.52 0.80
CA PHE A 113 0.40 -1.77 0.06
C PHE A 113 0.04 -2.94 0.97
N ALA A 114 0.57 -2.98 2.20
CA ALA A 114 0.16 -3.96 3.19
C ALA A 114 -1.32 -3.80 3.59
N GLY A 115 -1.77 -2.58 3.82
CA GLY A 115 -3.17 -2.28 4.11
C GLY A 115 -4.11 -2.69 2.97
N ARG A 116 -3.73 -2.39 1.72
CA ARG A 116 -4.49 -2.79 0.52
C ARG A 116 -4.56 -4.31 0.38
N HIS A 117 -3.45 -5.00 0.61
CA HIS A 117 -3.39 -6.46 0.56
C HIS A 117 -4.31 -7.10 1.61
N ARG A 118 -4.28 -6.61 2.87
CA ARG A 118 -5.21 -7.07 3.94
C ARG A 118 -6.67 -6.82 3.56
N LYS A 119 -6.97 -5.63 3.05
CA LYS A 119 -8.34 -5.29 2.61
C LYS A 119 -8.82 -6.23 1.52
N ARG A 120 -7.98 -6.55 0.53
CA ARG A 120 -8.30 -7.50 -0.54
C ARG A 120 -8.56 -8.89 0.01
N MET A 121 -7.72 -9.38 0.92
CA MET A 121 -7.92 -10.68 1.58
C MET A 121 -9.22 -10.74 2.37
N ASN A 122 -9.51 -9.70 3.15
CA ASN A 122 -10.72 -9.65 3.97
C ASN A 122 -12.00 -9.48 3.13
N ALA A 123 -11.90 -8.94 1.92
CA ALA A 123 -13.01 -8.83 0.99
C ALA A 123 -13.28 -10.13 0.23
N ALA A 124 -12.31 -11.03 0.14
CA ALA A 124 -12.50 -12.33 -0.49
C ALA A 124 -13.39 -13.22 0.38
N LYS A 125 -14.24 -14.01 -0.26
CA LYS A 125 -15.16 -14.93 0.44
C LYS A 125 -14.42 -15.95 1.32
N ASP A 126 -13.32 -16.44 0.80
CA ASP A 126 -12.44 -17.40 1.48
C ASP A 126 -11.03 -17.36 0.85
N SER A 127 -10.12 -18.12 1.42
CA SER A 127 -8.74 -18.21 0.91
C SER A 127 -8.65 -18.73 -0.52
N THR A 128 -9.56 -19.61 -0.91
CA THR A 128 -9.59 -20.18 -2.28
C THR A 128 -9.98 -19.12 -3.29
N ALA A 129 -11.01 -18.32 -2.99
CA ALA A 129 -11.41 -17.19 -3.84
C ALA A 129 -10.28 -16.16 -3.99
N PHE A 130 -9.59 -15.84 -2.90
CA PHE A 130 -8.44 -14.94 -2.93
C PHE A 130 -7.31 -15.48 -3.83
N ILE A 131 -6.99 -16.78 -3.71
CA ILE A 131 -5.96 -17.42 -4.55
C ILE A 131 -6.37 -17.40 -6.03
N THR A 132 -7.63 -17.71 -6.33
CA THR A 132 -8.15 -17.68 -7.70
C THR A 132 -8.07 -16.28 -8.31
N ASP A 133 -8.34 -15.23 -7.53
CA ASP A 133 -8.19 -13.84 -7.97
C ASP A 133 -6.73 -13.50 -8.30
N LEU A 134 -5.77 -13.97 -7.50
CA LEU A 134 -4.35 -13.81 -7.77
C LEU A 134 -3.92 -14.55 -9.04
N GLU A 135 -4.38 -15.78 -9.22
CA GLU A 135 -4.10 -16.60 -10.41
C GLU A 135 -4.61 -15.90 -11.68
N THR A 136 -5.80 -15.32 -11.62
CA THR A 136 -6.42 -14.62 -12.74
C THR A 136 -5.69 -13.32 -13.09
N GLU A 137 -5.27 -12.57 -12.07
CA GLU A 137 -4.60 -11.28 -12.27
C GLU A 137 -3.21 -11.44 -12.90
N ASP A 138 -2.43 -12.42 -12.42
CA ASP A 138 -1.03 -12.62 -12.82
C ASP A 138 -0.87 -13.68 -13.93
N ASP A 139 -1.97 -14.34 -14.33
CA ASP A 139 -1.98 -15.38 -15.39
C ASP A 139 -0.97 -16.50 -15.09
N PHE A 140 -1.08 -17.10 -13.91
CA PHE A 140 -0.29 -18.26 -13.48
C PHE A 140 -1.10 -19.16 -12.55
N LYS A 141 -0.62 -20.38 -12.32
CA LYS A 141 -1.21 -21.32 -11.37
C LYS A 141 -0.41 -21.33 -10.07
N ILE A 142 -1.10 -21.20 -8.94
CA ILE A 142 -0.52 -21.27 -7.61
C ILE A 142 -0.49 -22.74 -7.16
N LEU A 143 0.71 -23.23 -6.90
CA LEU A 143 0.93 -24.58 -6.35
C LEU A 143 0.89 -24.57 -4.83
N GLN A 144 1.44 -23.52 -4.22
CA GLN A 144 1.47 -23.34 -2.78
C GLN A 144 1.40 -21.85 -2.44
N TYR A 145 0.61 -21.50 -1.43
CA TYR A 145 0.46 -20.16 -0.90
C TYR A 145 0.76 -20.12 0.59
N GLN A 146 1.61 -19.23 1.02
CA GLN A 146 1.92 -18.96 2.42
C GLN A 146 1.96 -17.47 2.68
N GLN A 147 1.49 -17.05 3.84
CA GLN A 147 1.51 -15.65 4.26
C GLN A 147 1.75 -15.52 5.75
N ASP A 148 2.66 -14.62 6.11
CA ASP A 148 2.96 -14.25 7.48
C ASP A 148 2.38 -12.88 7.83
N SER A 149 2.20 -12.64 9.13
CA SER A 149 1.79 -11.32 9.68
C SER A 149 0.41 -10.84 9.24
N LYS A 150 -0.49 -11.77 8.97
CA LYS A 150 -1.86 -11.48 8.55
C LYS A 150 -2.61 -10.63 9.58
N GLU A 151 -2.45 -10.93 10.86
CA GLU A 151 -3.20 -10.33 11.97
C GLU A 151 -2.48 -9.16 12.65
N ASP A 152 -1.16 -9.03 12.44
CA ASP A 152 -0.39 -7.91 12.96
C ASP A 152 -0.42 -6.73 11.98
N PHE A 153 -1.29 -5.77 12.26
CA PHE A 153 -1.46 -4.59 11.41
C PHE A 153 -0.24 -3.65 11.40
N ASN A 154 0.63 -3.73 12.40
CA ASN A 154 1.84 -2.90 12.48
C ASN A 154 3.01 -3.50 11.69
N SER A 155 2.92 -4.74 11.26
CA SER A 155 3.99 -5.41 10.56
C SER A 155 3.79 -5.44 9.05
N GLN A 156 4.89 -5.66 8.36
CA GLN A 156 4.90 -5.95 6.93
C GLN A 156 4.21 -7.30 6.68
N ILE A 157 3.52 -7.42 5.56
CA ILE A 157 3.04 -8.71 5.09
C ILE A 157 4.15 -9.35 4.25
N ARG A 158 4.41 -10.62 4.53
CA ARG A 158 5.28 -11.45 3.71
C ARG A 158 4.45 -12.55 3.08
N GLU A 159 4.53 -12.64 1.78
CA GLU A 159 3.81 -13.60 0.95
C GLU A 159 4.83 -14.46 0.22
N LYS A 160 4.63 -15.78 0.28
CA LYS A 160 5.40 -16.75 -0.50
C LYS A 160 4.45 -17.56 -1.37
N ILE A 161 4.71 -17.56 -2.66
CA ILE A 161 3.93 -18.28 -3.67
C ILE A 161 4.86 -19.19 -4.45
N SER A 162 4.55 -20.48 -4.50
CA SER A 162 5.10 -21.40 -5.50
C SER A 162 4.13 -21.46 -6.67
N PHE A 163 4.61 -21.29 -7.88
CA PHE A 163 3.76 -21.15 -9.06
C PHE A 163 4.27 -21.93 -10.27
N THR A 164 3.36 -22.14 -11.20
CA THR A 164 3.68 -22.56 -12.56
C THR A 164 2.96 -21.67 -13.56
N LYS A 165 3.63 -21.34 -14.66
CA LYS A 165 3.11 -20.54 -15.77
C LYS A 165 3.57 -21.13 -17.09
N GLN A 166 2.69 -21.16 -18.07
CA GLN A 166 3.06 -21.57 -19.43
C GLN A 166 3.66 -20.38 -20.17
N ALA A 167 4.87 -20.52 -20.70
CA ALA A 167 5.45 -19.55 -21.62
C ALA A 167 4.88 -19.73 -23.02
N SER A 168 4.89 -18.65 -23.79
CA SER A 168 4.63 -18.75 -25.23
C SER A 168 5.81 -19.40 -25.91
N ALA A 169 5.60 -20.52 -26.57
CA ALA A 169 6.63 -21.27 -27.29
C ALA A 169 6.28 -21.45 -28.74
N THR A 170 7.30 -21.48 -29.59
CA THR A 170 7.26 -21.99 -30.98
C THR A 170 8.17 -23.23 -31.06
N ASP A 171 8.22 -23.89 -32.19
CA ASP A 171 9.06 -25.08 -32.36
C ASP A 171 10.57 -24.80 -32.12
N GLU A 172 11.00 -23.54 -32.27
CA GLU A 172 12.41 -23.16 -32.15
C GLU A 172 12.71 -22.26 -30.94
N TYR A 173 11.71 -21.51 -30.38
CA TYR A 173 11.92 -20.47 -29.39
C TYR A 173 10.90 -20.51 -28.27
N ILE A 174 11.37 -20.22 -27.05
CA ILE A 174 10.53 -19.95 -25.89
C ILE A 174 10.60 -18.46 -25.61
N TYR A 175 9.45 -17.78 -25.62
CA TYR A 175 9.35 -16.36 -25.36
C TYR A 175 9.02 -16.12 -23.89
N ILE A 176 9.90 -15.39 -23.19
CA ILE A 176 9.73 -15.09 -21.78
C ILE A 176 9.65 -13.59 -21.60
N ASN A 177 8.61 -13.16 -20.93
CA ASN A 177 8.55 -11.81 -20.42
C ASN A 177 9.34 -11.76 -19.10
N PRO A 178 10.47 -11.02 -19.00
CA PRO A 178 11.24 -10.91 -17.77
C PRO A 178 10.43 -10.23 -16.63
N MET A 179 9.39 -9.46 -16.98
CA MET A 179 8.41 -8.92 -16.05
C MET A 179 7.30 -9.93 -15.78
N VAL A 180 7.65 -11.07 -15.22
CA VAL A 180 6.75 -12.23 -15.03
C VAL A 180 5.51 -11.86 -14.20
N PHE A 181 5.60 -10.84 -13.33
CA PHE A 181 4.49 -10.34 -12.53
C PHE A 181 4.41 -8.82 -12.58
N LYS A 182 3.24 -8.28 -12.89
CA LYS A 182 2.94 -6.86 -12.78
C LYS A 182 2.35 -6.58 -11.40
N HIS A 183 3.13 -5.99 -10.51
CA HIS A 183 2.61 -5.54 -9.22
C HIS A 183 1.91 -4.19 -9.30
N ILE A 184 2.36 -3.31 -10.19
CA ILE A 184 1.78 -1.98 -10.41
C ILE A 184 1.72 -1.76 -11.93
N SER A 185 0.55 -1.85 -12.51
CA SER A 185 0.33 -1.62 -13.95
C SER A 185 0.06 -0.16 -14.28
N THR A 186 -0.41 0.61 -13.32
CA THR A 186 -0.73 2.04 -13.47
C THR A 186 -0.15 2.81 -12.29
N ASN A 187 0.31 4.03 -12.54
CA ASN A 187 0.75 4.90 -11.46
C ASN A 187 -0.46 5.27 -10.57
N PRO A 188 -0.50 4.87 -9.30
CA PRO A 188 -1.62 5.17 -8.42
C PRO A 188 -1.73 6.67 -8.05
N TYR A 189 -0.75 7.48 -8.42
CA TYR A 189 -0.67 8.92 -8.17
C TYR A 189 -0.90 9.77 -9.42
N MET A 190 -1.17 9.15 -10.56
CA MET A 190 -1.64 9.86 -11.76
C MET A 190 -3.16 9.97 -11.69
N GLN A 191 -3.62 11.16 -11.46
CA GLN A 191 -4.97 11.61 -11.75
C GLN A 191 -4.95 12.40 -13.04
#